data_16ee7fdf98d67cc7bb711723d44a9982
#
_entry.id   16ee7fdf98d67cc7bb711723d44a9982
#
_cell.length_a   1.000
_cell.length_b   1.000
_cell.length_c   1.000
_cell.angle_alpha   90.00
_cell.angle_beta   90.00
_cell.angle_gamma   90.00
#
_symmetry.space_group_name_H-M   'P 1'
#
loop_
_entity.id
_entity.type
_entity.pdbx_description
1 polymer ?
#
loop_
_entity_poly.entity_id
_entity_poly.type
_entity_poly.pdbx_seq_one_letter_code
_entity_poly.pdbx_strand_id
1 'polypeptide(L)'
;SGEPGASIPSIRGRIETAFGAQVYDSGSMAEVSPWMHLGAGADEPGVLCWQDLVYTEVCDPATLRRVPYGSEGTPVYTTLERTSQPMIRLLSNDLTRWEAPSIERGRTYPFLPRGIYGRIDDMFIVRGENIYPAAIDEVVMSDPGYGGEHRIVISRTDTMDSLVVQVEHQPGQRLDGWADGLSERLRRVLGVGATVVPVGRGTFERTEFKARRVLDDRDLLRSLSSESAP
;
A
#
# COMPACT_ATOMS: atom_id res chain seq x y z
N SER A 1 -6.73 7.26 -6.67
CA SER A 1 -5.29 7.38 -6.85
C SER A 1 -4.66 7.96 -5.59
N GLY A 2 -3.53 7.46 -5.19
CA GLY A 2 -2.86 7.83 -3.93
C GLY A 2 -3.24 6.98 -2.72
N GLU A 3 -4.29 6.19 -2.84
CA GLU A 3 -4.68 5.14 -1.90
C GLU A 3 -4.82 3.83 -2.69
N PRO A 4 -4.52 2.66 -2.11
CA PRO A 4 -4.55 1.38 -2.81
C PRO A 4 -5.97 0.88 -3.14
N GLY A 5 -6.94 1.79 -3.28
CA GLY A 5 -8.35 1.46 -3.43
C GLY A 5 -8.68 0.66 -4.69
N ALA A 6 -8.36 1.20 -5.87
CA ALA A 6 -8.70 0.57 -7.15
C ALA A 6 -7.82 -0.63 -7.49
N SER A 7 -6.64 -0.76 -6.89
CA SER A 7 -5.77 -1.92 -7.02
C SER A 7 -6.22 -3.11 -6.16
N ILE A 8 -7.10 -2.90 -5.17
CA ILE A 8 -7.67 -3.97 -4.36
C ILE A 8 -8.89 -4.58 -5.09
N PRO A 9 -8.86 -5.87 -5.50
CA PRO A 9 -9.91 -6.46 -6.34
C PRO A 9 -11.31 -6.37 -5.75
N SER A 10 -11.47 -6.51 -4.44
CA SER A 10 -12.77 -6.43 -3.77
C SER A 10 -13.37 -5.02 -3.80
N ILE A 11 -12.54 -3.98 -3.68
CA ILE A 11 -12.98 -2.58 -3.76
C ILE A 11 -13.32 -2.25 -5.21
N ARG A 12 -12.45 -2.64 -6.14
CA ARG A 12 -12.67 -2.47 -7.58
C ARG A 12 -14.02 -3.08 -8.00
N GLY A 13 -14.27 -4.34 -7.67
CA GLY A 13 -15.52 -5.03 -8.03
C GLY A 13 -16.77 -4.36 -7.43
N ARG A 14 -16.67 -3.79 -6.22
CA ARG A 14 -17.77 -3.00 -5.64
C ARG A 14 -18.06 -1.72 -6.41
N ILE A 15 -17.01 -1.00 -6.84
CA ILE A 15 -17.17 0.22 -7.65
C ILE A 15 -17.77 -0.14 -9.00
N GLU A 16 -17.26 -1.17 -9.67
CA GLU A 16 -17.75 -1.65 -10.96
C GLU A 16 -19.24 -2.04 -10.89
N THR A 17 -19.62 -2.77 -9.85
CA THR A 17 -21.02 -3.14 -9.61
C THR A 17 -21.90 -1.94 -9.35
N ALA A 18 -21.45 -0.99 -8.53
CA ALA A 18 -22.25 0.18 -8.15
C ALA A 18 -22.49 1.14 -9.32
N PHE A 19 -21.51 1.29 -10.21
CA PHE A 19 -21.57 2.23 -11.33
C PHE A 19 -21.91 1.58 -12.68
N GLY A 20 -21.94 0.25 -12.76
CA GLY A 20 -22.13 -0.49 -14.03
C GLY A 20 -21.02 -0.18 -15.06
N ALA A 21 -19.80 0.10 -14.59
CA ALA A 21 -18.69 0.55 -15.41
C ALA A 21 -17.40 -0.20 -15.05
N GLN A 22 -16.48 -0.28 -16.00
CA GLN A 22 -15.14 -0.82 -15.75
C GLN A 22 -14.26 0.19 -15.04
N VAL A 23 -13.49 -0.26 -14.06
CA VAL A 23 -12.55 0.57 -13.30
C VAL A 23 -11.14 0.36 -13.84
N TYR A 24 -10.51 1.44 -14.25
CA TYR A 24 -9.09 1.49 -14.59
C TYR A 24 -8.33 2.26 -13.52
N ASP A 25 -7.26 1.68 -13.01
CA ASP A 25 -6.37 2.39 -12.10
C ASP A 25 -5.51 3.39 -12.87
N SER A 26 -5.11 4.46 -12.22
CA SER A 26 -4.20 5.45 -12.79
C SER A 26 -3.29 6.01 -11.70
N GLY A 27 -2.02 6.19 -12.04
CA GLY A 27 -1.03 6.85 -11.19
C GLY A 27 -0.75 8.27 -11.65
N SER A 28 -0.68 9.18 -10.69
CA SER A 28 -0.33 10.58 -10.92
C SER A 28 0.46 11.17 -9.76
N MET A 29 1.31 12.14 -10.07
CA MET A 29 1.96 13.00 -9.09
C MET A 29 1.88 14.45 -9.59
N ALA A 30 1.50 15.38 -8.74
CA ALA A 30 1.37 16.80 -9.11
C ALA A 30 2.70 17.38 -9.62
N GLU A 31 3.80 16.91 -9.05
CA GLU A 31 5.17 17.31 -9.41
C GLU A 31 5.61 16.79 -10.77
N VAL A 32 5.03 15.67 -11.25
CA VAL A 32 5.46 14.98 -12.46
C VAL A 32 4.44 15.16 -13.59
N SER A 33 3.31 14.49 -13.48
CA SER A 33 2.24 14.53 -14.48
C SER A 33 0.95 13.97 -13.90
N PRO A 34 -0.23 14.46 -14.32
CA PRO A 34 -1.52 13.84 -14.01
C PRO A 34 -1.70 12.47 -14.68
N TRP A 35 -0.87 12.13 -15.67
CA TRP A 35 -0.95 10.92 -16.50
C TRP A 35 0.41 10.24 -16.58
N MET A 36 0.82 9.54 -15.52
CA MET A 36 2.08 8.78 -15.53
C MET A 36 1.85 7.29 -15.80
N HIS A 37 0.78 6.78 -15.25
CA HIS A 37 0.40 5.39 -15.33
C HIS A 37 -1.08 5.28 -15.69
N LEU A 38 -1.44 4.30 -16.49
CA LEU A 38 -2.82 3.98 -16.82
C LEU A 38 -3.04 2.47 -16.82
N GLY A 39 -4.20 2.04 -16.34
CA GLY A 39 -4.61 0.64 -16.29
C GLY A 39 -4.46 -0.05 -17.64
N ALA A 40 -3.92 -1.26 -17.62
CA ALA A 40 -3.60 -2.03 -18.82
C ALA A 40 -4.83 -2.59 -19.53
N GLY A 41 -5.91 -2.81 -18.79
CA GLY A 41 -7.18 -3.36 -19.31
C GLY A 41 -8.15 -3.71 -18.19
N ALA A 42 -9.38 -4.02 -18.57
CA ALA A 42 -10.42 -4.38 -17.62
C ALA A 42 -10.10 -5.67 -16.85
N ASP A 43 -9.59 -6.67 -17.57
CA ASP A 43 -9.33 -8.01 -17.04
C ASP A 43 -7.90 -8.16 -16.49
N GLU A 44 -7.10 -7.09 -16.55
CA GLU A 44 -5.70 -7.13 -16.18
C GLU A 44 -5.42 -6.09 -15.09
N PRO A 45 -5.21 -6.52 -13.84
CA PRO A 45 -4.80 -5.62 -12.78
C PRO A 45 -3.41 -5.04 -13.09
N GLY A 46 -3.16 -3.82 -12.62
CA GLY A 46 -1.88 -3.14 -12.81
C GLY A 46 -1.96 -2.01 -13.83
N VAL A 47 -0.83 -1.36 -14.04
CA VAL A 47 -0.74 -0.15 -14.85
C VAL A 47 0.46 -0.17 -15.79
N LEU A 48 0.32 0.46 -16.94
CA LEU A 48 1.39 0.72 -17.91
C LEU A 48 2.10 2.03 -17.56
N CYS A 49 3.43 2.05 -17.64
CA CYS A 49 4.24 3.27 -17.51
C CYS A 49 4.33 3.97 -18.86
N TRP A 50 3.79 5.16 -18.99
CA TRP A 50 3.84 5.92 -20.23
C TRP A 50 5.21 6.58 -20.43
N GLN A 51 6.13 5.82 -20.98
CA GLN A 51 7.55 6.17 -21.13
C GLN A 51 7.82 7.33 -22.12
N ASP A 52 6.87 7.68 -22.95
CA ASP A 52 6.93 8.82 -23.87
C ASP A 52 6.53 10.16 -23.20
N LEU A 53 5.83 10.12 -22.08
CA LEU A 53 5.49 11.30 -21.29
C LEU A 53 6.41 11.47 -20.07
N VAL A 54 6.67 10.36 -19.39
CA VAL A 54 7.47 10.31 -18.18
C VAL A 54 8.38 9.10 -18.23
N TYR A 55 9.68 9.34 -18.33
CA TYR A 55 10.64 8.25 -18.23
C TYR A 55 10.65 7.69 -16.81
N THR A 56 10.20 6.45 -16.69
CA THR A 56 10.11 5.74 -15.42
C THR A 56 11.20 4.69 -15.33
N GLU A 57 11.98 4.76 -14.28
CA GLU A 57 12.91 3.71 -13.84
C GLU A 57 12.35 3.10 -12.56
N VAL A 58 12.62 1.81 -12.30
CA VAL A 58 12.45 1.23 -10.97
C VAL A 58 13.84 0.96 -10.41
N CYS A 59 14.13 1.54 -9.26
CA CYS A 59 15.45 1.56 -8.66
C CYS A 59 15.46 0.92 -7.27
N ASP A 60 16.61 0.37 -6.91
CA ASP A 60 16.88 -0.01 -5.53
C ASP A 60 16.88 1.25 -4.64
N PRO A 61 16.12 1.28 -3.55
CA PRO A 61 15.94 2.50 -2.74
C PRO A 61 17.22 2.95 -2.02
N ALA A 62 18.17 2.06 -1.76
CA ALA A 62 19.40 2.39 -1.06
C ALA A 62 20.49 2.91 -2.01
N THR A 63 20.59 2.31 -3.21
CA THR A 63 21.65 2.63 -4.17
C THR A 63 21.21 3.55 -5.29
N LEU A 64 19.90 3.73 -5.48
CA LEU A 64 19.26 4.43 -6.58
C LEU A 64 19.67 3.93 -7.97
N ARG A 65 20.16 2.69 -8.04
CA ARG A 65 20.46 2.03 -9.31
C ARG A 65 19.23 1.30 -9.81
N ARG A 66 19.01 1.39 -11.12
CA ARG A 66 17.93 0.69 -11.79
C ARG A 66 18.03 -0.82 -11.53
N VAL A 67 16.91 -1.43 -11.12
CA VAL A 67 16.81 -2.88 -10.92
C VAL A 67 16.36 -3.59 -12.20
N PRO A 68 16.69 -4.87 -12.39
CA PRO A 68 16.18 -5.66 -13.51
C PRO A 68 14.65 -5.75 -13.51
N TYR A 69 14.05 -5.96 -14.69
CA TYR A 69 12.64 -6.32 -14.77
C TYR A 69 12.36 -7.60 -13.96
N GLY A 70 11.20 -7.65 -13.33
CA GLY A 70 10.81 -8.70 -12.39
C GLY A 70 11.21 -8.42 -10.94
N SER A 71 12.00 -7.38 -10.68
CA SER A 71 12.41 -6.98 -9.32
C SER A 71 11.49 -5.91 -8.73
N GLU A 72 11.47 -5.86 -7.40
CA GLU A 72 10.87 -4.77 -6.64
C GLU A 72 11.83 -3.59 -6.51
N GLY A 73 11.26 -2.40 -6.31
CA GLY A 73 12.03 -1.18 -6.07
C GLY A 73 11.14 0.05 -6.00
N THR A 74 11.78 1.20 -5.98
CA THR A 74 11.10 2.50 -5.96
C THR A 74 11.07 3.10 -7.36
N PRO A 75 9.91 3.60 -7.82
CA PRO A 75 9.85 4.37 -9.05
C PRO A 75 10.62 5.68 -8.95
N VAL A 76 11.36 5.97 -9.99
CA VAL A 76 12.10 7.21 -10.20
C VAL A 76 11.63 7.81 -11.52
N TYR A 77 11.19 9.05 -11.50
CA TYR A 77 10.51 9.69 -12.61
C TYR A 77 11.32 10.84 -13.19
N THR A 78 11.40 10.90 -14.52
CA THR A 78 11.95 12.04 -15.27
C THR A 78 10.91 12.53 -16.25
N THR A 79 10.52 13.81 -16.14
CA THR A 79 9.57 14.42 -17.08
C THR A 79 10.25 14.71 -18.40
N LEU A 80 9.61 14.34 -19.52
CA LEU A 80 10.19 14.51 -20.85
C LEU A 80 9.71 15.80 -21.55
N GLU A 81 8.47 16.21 -21.30
CA GLU A 81 7.86 17.35 -22.01
C GLU A 81 7.65 18.59 -21.11
N ARG A 82 7.85 18.45 -19.81
CA ARG A 82 7.60 19.54 -18.86
C ARG A 82 8.73 20.57 -18.91
N THR A 83 8.46 21.74 -19.48
CA THR A 83 9.44 22.83 -19.63
C THR A 83 9.50 23.75 -18.41
N SER A 84 8.39 23.93 -17.71
CA SER A 84 8.37 24.65 -16.42
C SER A 84 8.55 23.66 -15.28
N GLN A 85 9.56 23.83 -14.47
CA GLN A 85 9.87 22.96 -13.33
C GLN A 85 10.07 21.47 -13.75
N PRO A 86 11.04 21.19 -14.62
CA PRO A 86 11.33 19.83 -15.04
C PRO A 86 11.82 18.99 -13.85
N MET A 87 11.31 17.77 -13.72
CA MET A 87 11.80 16.80 -12.75
C MET A 87 12.77 15.83 -13.42
N ILE A 88 13.96 15.73 -12.86
CA ILE A 88 15.00 14.81 -13.32
C ILE A 88 15.30 13.83 -12.21
N ARG A 89 14.97 12.56 -12.43
CA ARG A 89 15.13 11.46 -11.48
C ARG A 89 14.51 11.76 -10.11
N LEU A 90 13.25 12.22 -10.10
CA LEU A 90 12.49 12.41 -8.88
C LEU A 90 12.19 11.05 -8.23
N LEU A 91 12.67 10.87 -7.01
CA LEU A 91 12.39 9.68 -6.19
C LEU A 91 10.98 9.77 -5.60
N SER A 92 10.13 8.79 -5.88
CA SER A 92 8.74 8.80 -5.40
C SER A 92 8.59 8.33 -3.95
N ASN A 93 9.52 7.54 -3.45
CA ASN A 93 9.42 6.76 -2.20
C ASN A 93 8.28 5.74 -2.19
N ASP A 94 7.68 5.47 -3.34
CA ASP A 94 6.70 4.41 -3.49
C ASP A 94 7.39 3.05 -3.66
N LEU A 95 6.64 1.98 -3.47
CA LEU A 95 7.09 0.62 -3.70
C LEU A 95 6.29 0.01 -4.85
N THR A 96 7.00 -0.58 -5.80
CA THR A 96 6.43 -1.30 -6.93
C THR A 96 7.31 -2.46 -7.37
N ARG A 97 6.74 -3.31 -8.22
CA ARG A 97 7.45 -4.28 -9.04
C ARG A 97 7.15 -3.99 -10.49
N TRP A 98 8.12 -4.12 -11.37
CA TRP A 98 7.93 -3.85 -12.78
C TRP A 98 8.29 -5.03 -13.67
N GLU A 99 7.64 -5.10 -14.83
CA GLU A 99 7.85 -6.11 -15.85
C GLU A 99 8.23 -5.45 -17.17
N ALA A 100 8.95 -6.21 -18.00
CA ALA A 100 9.33 -5.77 -19.34
C ALA A 100 8.08 -5.55 -20.22
N PRO A 101 8.20 -4.67 -21.25
CA PRO A 101 7.24 -4.64 -22.34
C PRO A 101 7.01 -6.03 -22.92
N SER A 102 5.76 -6.33 -23.28
CA SER A 102 5.39 -7.61 -23.92
C SER A 102 4.60 -7.37 -25.19
N ILE A 103 5.24 -7.53 -26.33
CA ILE A 103 4.60 -7.38 -27.64
C ILE A 103 3.49 -8.43 -27.82
N GLU A 104 3.68 -9.63 -27.32
CA GLU A 104 2.68 -10.72 -27.39
C GLU A 104 1.36 -10.36 -26.69
N ARG A 105 1.46 -9.52 -25.64
CA ARG A 105 0.31 -8.97 -24.90
C ARG A 105 -0.12 -7.60 -25.41
N GLY A 106 0.41 -7.13 -26.55
CA GLY A 106 0.13 -5.81 -27.09
C GLY A 106 0.68 -4.64 -26.24
N ARG A 107 1.69 -4.89 -25.40
CA ARG A 107 2.27 -3.89 -24.50
C ARG A 107 3.63 -3.45 -24.99
N THR A 108 3.73 -2.17 -25.30
CA THR A 108 4.98 -1.53 -25.70
C THR A 108 5.68 -0.81 -24.56
N TYR A 109 5.00 -0.62 -23.43
CA TYR A 109 5.52 0.03 -22.22
C TYR A 109 5.80 -0.98 -21.11
N PRO A 110 6.72 -0.66 -20.18
CA PRO A 110 6.87 -1.41 -18.95
C PRO A 110 5.56 -1.44 -18.16
N PHE A 111 5.37 -2.51 -17.43
CA PHE A 111 4.15 -2.81 -16.72
C PHE A 111 4.40 -2.97 -15.23
N LEU A 112 3.52 -2.39 -14.41
CA LEU A 112 3.50 -2.56 -12.96
C LEU A 112 2.29 -3.46 -12.62
N PRO A 113 2.49 -4.75 -12.40
CA PRO A 113 1.38 -5.72 -12.30
C PRO A 113 0.45 -5.50 -11.10
N ARG A 114 0.94 -4.82 -10.08
CA ARG A 114 0.16 -4.44 -8.88
C ARG A 114 0.05 -2.91 -8.73
N GLY A 115 0.44 -2.15 -9.74
CA GLY A 115 0.54 -0.70 -9.62
C GLY A 115 1.54 -0.28 -8.52
N ILE A 116 1.22 0.78 -7.80
CA ILE A 116 1.92 1.20 -6.58
C ILE A 116 1.21 0.55 -5.40
N TYR A 117 1.93 -0.23 -4.59
CA TYR A 117 1.33 -1.01 -3.52
C TYR A 117 1.87 -0.70 -2.12
N GLY A 118 2.69 0.33 -1.97
CA GLY A 118 3.19 0.79 -0.69
C GLY A 118 4.08 2.00 -0.82
N ARG A 119 4.56 2.49 0.31
CA ARG A 119 5.57 3.53 0.41
C ARG A 119 6.73 3.03 1.26
N ILE A 120 7.95 3.39 0.87
CA ILE A 120 9.16 2.98 1.59
C ILE A 120 9.23 3.69 2.94
N ASP A 121 8.82 4.96 2.99
CA ASP A 121 8.81 5.78 4.20
C ASP A 121 7.68 5.42 5.19
N ASP A 122 6.68 4.65 4.78
CA ASP A 122 5.63 4.13 5.66
C ASP A 122 6.00 2.74 6.25
N MET A 123 7.12 2.15 5.83
CA MET A 123 7.58 0.86 6.31
C MET A 123 7.98 0.93 7.79
N PHE A 124 7.59 -0.09 8.54
CA PHE A 124 8.06 -0.29 9.91
C PHE A 124 8.62 -1.71 10.11
N ILE A 125 9.50 -1.86 11.09
CA ILE A 125 10.13 -3.15 11.39
C ILE A 125 9.47 -3.74 12.63
N VAL A 126 9.01 -5.00 12.51
CA VAL A 126 8.48 -5.78 13.63
C VAL A 126 9.22 -7.11 13.70
N ARG A 127 9.91 -7.38 14.78
CA ARG A 127 10.67 -8.64 15.00
C ARG A 127 11.66 -8.97 13.87
N GLY A 128 12.26 -7.93 13.27
CA GLY A 128 13.23 -8.08 12.18
C GLY A 128 12.66 -8.16 10.77
N GLU A 129 11.33 -8.19 10.62
CA GLU A 129 10.67 -8.19 9.31
C GLU A 129 10.22 -6.79 8.91
N ASN A 130 10.37 -6.47 7.63
CA ASN A 130 9.90 -5.22 7.03
C ASN A 130 8.41 -5.32 6.73
N ILE A 131 7.60 -4.51 7.40
CA ILE A 131 6.15 -4.50 7.27
C ILE A 131 5.71 -3.22 6.57
N TYR A 132 4.97 -3.38 5.49
CA TYR A 132 4.31 -2.28 4.79
C TYR A 132 2.83 -2.25 5.16
N PRO A 133 2.29 -1.11 5.62
CA PRO A 133 0.86 -0.97 5.97
C PRO A 133 -0.07 -1.47 4.87
N ALA A 134 0.27 -1.20 3.62
CA ALA A 134 -0.52 -1.64 2.47
C ALA A 134 -0.72 -3.16 2.38
N ALA A 135 0.23 -3.96 2.88
CA ALA A 135 0.07 -5.42 2.93
C ALA A 135 -0.98 -5.84 3.97
N ILE A 136 -1.11 -5.08 5.05
CA ILE A 136 -2.17 -5.27 6.05
C ILE A 136 -3.51 -4.81 5.47
N ASP A 137 -3.54 -3.63 4.84
CA ASP A 137 -4.72 -3.07 4.19
C ASP A 137 -5.31 -4.07 3.19
N GLU A 138 -4.49 -4.67 2.33
CA GLU A 138 -4.92 -5.66 1.32
C GLU A 138 -5.63 -6.87 1.96
N VAL A 139 -5.07 -7.41 3.02
CA VAL A 139 -5.66 -8.57 3.72
C VAL A 139 -6.96 -8.20 4.42
N VAL A 140 -6.97 -7.08 5.14
CA VAL A 140 -8.12 -6.67 5.96
C VAL A 140 -9.27 -6.19 5.08
N MET A 141 -9.01 -5.31 4.11
CA MET A 141 -10.02 -4.71 3.25
C MET A 141 -10.63 -5.72 2.26
N SER A 142 -9.93 -6.81 1.94
CA SER A 142 -10.46 -7.90 1.12
C SER A 142 -11.42 -8.83 1.87
N ASP A 143 -11.51 -8.74 3.20
CA ASP A 143 -12.38 -9.59 4.00
C ASP A 143 -13.84 -9.14 3.92
N PRO A 144 -14.81 -10.04 3.63
CA PRO A 144 -16.22 -9.69 3.56
C PRO A 144 -16.80 -9.14 4.86
N GLY A 145 -16.23 -9.50 6.02
CA GLY A 145 -16.63 -9.03 7.33
C GLY A 145 -16.07 -7.65 7.71
N TYR A 146 -15.22 -7.05 6.87
CA TYR A 146 -14.63 -5.75 7.13
C TYR A 146 -15.67 -4.62 7.20
N GLY A 147 -15.67 -3.87 8.32
CA GLY A 147 -16.64 -2.81 8.64
C GLY A 147 -16.36 -1.46 8.02
N GLY A 148 -15.20 -1.29 7.40
CA GLY A 148 -14.83 -0.09 6.62
C GLY A 148 -13.68 0.73 7.18
N GLU A 149 -13.17 0.45 8.40
CA GLU A 149 -11.95 1.08 8.92
C GLU A 149 -11.17 0.11 9.82
N HIS A 150 -9.87 0.36 9.97
CA HIS A 150 -8.99 -0.39 10.86
C HIS A 150 -7.83 0.48 11.32
N ARG A 151 -7.13 0.02 12.38
CA ARG A 151 -5.95 0.67 12.94
C ARG A 151 -4.86 -0.36 13.19
N ILE A 152 -3.64 -0.03 12.82
CA ILE A 152 -2.43 -0.81 13.05
C ILE A 152 -1.74 -0.21 14.26
N VAL A 153 -1.55 -0.98 15.30
CA VAL A 153 -0.88 -0.57 16.54
C VAL A 153 0.38 -1.38 16.71
N ILE A 154 1.50 -0.68 16.79
CA ILE A 154 2.80 -1.27 17.06
C ILE A 154 3.18 -0.82 18.47
N SER A 155 3.46 -1.77 19.32
CA SER A 155 3.90 -1.52 20.69
C SER A 155 5.06 -2.43 21.04
N ARG A 156 5.76 -2.10 22.12
CA ARG A 156 6.82 -2.96 22.67
C ARG A 156 6.51 -3.26 24.11
N THR A 157 6.35 -4.54 24.41
CA THR A 157 6.22 -5.03 25.78
C THR A 157 7.51 -5.76 26.12
N ASP A 158 8.21 -5.26 27.13
CA ASP A 158 9.55 -5.72 27.52
C ASP A 158 10.56 -5.62 26.37
N THR A 159 10.90 -6.75 25.74
CA THR A 159 11.90 -6.83 24.67
C THR A 159 11.32 -7.18 23.30
N MET A 160 10.03 -7.44 23.22
CA MET A 160 9.40 -7.92 21.98
C MET A 160 8.39 -6.91 21.42
N ASP A 161 8.48 -6.66 20.12
CA ASP A 161 7.48 -5.89 19.41
C ASP A 161 6.17 -6.69 19.27
N SER A 162 5.06 -6.00 19.50
CA SER A 162 3.71 -6.50 19.30
C SER A 162 3.05 -5.75 18.16
N LEU A 163 2.41 -6.51 17.26
CA LEU A 163 1.63 -5.97 16.15
C LEU A 163 0.17 -6.34 16.39
N VAL A 164 -0.66 -5.33 16.58
CA VAL A 164 -2.10 -5.46 16.76
C VAL A 164 -2.82 -4.73 15.64
N VAL A 165 -3.80 -5.39 15.04
CA VAL A 165 -4.66 -4.78 14.02
C VAL A 165 -6.09 -4.75 14.56
N GLN A 166 -6.55 -3.56 14.92
CA GLN A 166 -7.92 -3.32 15.35
C GLN A 166 -8.79 -3.16 14.10
N VAL A 167 -9.78 -4.02 13.90
CA VAL A 167 -10.57 -4.06 12.67
C VAL A 167 -12.04 -3.87 12.97
N GLU A 168 -12.64 -2.85 12.37
CA GLU A 168 -14.10 -2.71 12.40
C GLU A 168 -14.75 -3.87 11.65
N HIS A 169 -15.77 -4.46 12.22
CA HIS A 169 -16.55 -5.52 11.59
C HIS A 169 -17.91 -5.03 11.11
N GLN A 170 -18.45 -5.69 10.07
CA GLN A 170 -19.81 -5.44 9.59
C GLN A 170 -20.84 -5.75 10.70
N PRO A 171 -21.96 -5.01 10.76
CA PRO A 171 -23.08 -5.37 11.63
C PRO A 171 -23.57 -6.79 11.33
N GLY A 172 -23.72 -7.61 12.38
CA GLY A 172 -24.13 -9.00 12.25
C GLY A 172 -23.01 -9.98 11.86
N GLN A 173 -21.77 -9.52 11.72
CA GLN A 173 -20.62 -10.40 11.51
C GLN A 173 -20.46 -11.36 12.69
N ARG A 174 -20.39 -12.65 12.38
CA ARG A 174 -20.06 -13.67 13.38
C ARG A 174 -18.57 -13.56 13.72
N LEU A 175 -18.26 -13.31 14.99
CA LEU A 175 -16.88 -13.08 15.44
C LEU A 175 -16.13 -14.35 15.81
N ASP A 176 -16.85 -15.46 16.08
CA ASP A 176 -16.25 -16.75 16.41
C ASP A 176 -15.28 -17.20 15.29
N GLY A 177 -13.98 -17.24 15.60
CA GLY A 177 -12.92 -17.63 14.67
C GLY A 177 -12.60 -16.63 13.55
N TRP A 178 -13.36 -15.53 13.42
CA TRP A 178 -13.11 -14.52 12.39
C TRP A 178 -11.79 -13.79 12.60
N ALA A 179 -11.55 -13.31 13.82
CA ALA A 179 -10.30 -12.63 14.18
C ALA A 179 -9.09 -13.56 14.05
N ASP A 180 -9.23 -14.83 14.43
CA ASP A 180 -8.18 -15.84 14.30
C ASP A 180 -7.87 -16.12 12.83
N GLY A 181 -8.89 -16.22 11.99
CA GLY A 181 -8.75 -16.40 10.54
C GLY A 181 -8.01 -15.24 9.87
N LEU A 182 -8.35 -13.99 10.25
CA LEU A 182 -7.64 -12.80 9.79
C LEU A 182 -6.19 -12.76 10.30
N SER A 183 -5.96 -13.08 11.57
CA SER A 183 -4.62 -13.15 12.17
C SER A 183 -3.72 -14.14 11.42
N GLU A 184 -4.25 -15.32 11.07
CA GLU A 184 -3.52 -16.33 10.32
C GLU A 184 -3.23 -15.90 8.87
N ARG A 185 -4.16 -15.21 8.21
CA ARG A 185 -3.92 -14.63 6.88
C ARG A 185 -2.84 -13.56 6.91
N LEU A 186 -2.89 -12.67 7.89
CA LEU A 186 -1.86 -11.65 8.12
C LEU A 186 -0.50 -12.30 8.38
N ARG A 187 -0.43 -13.32 9.24
CA ARG A 187 0.81 -14.03 9.52
C ARG A 187 1.45 -14.63 8.26
N ARG A 188 0.65 -15.19 7.37
CA ARG A 188 1.15 -15.75 6.09
C ARG A 188 1.70 -14.70 5.14
N VAL A 189 1.10 -13.50 5.12
CA VAL A 189 1.52 -12.42 4.23
C VAL A 189 2.72 -11.67 4.80
N LEU A 190 2.72 -11.41 6.11
CA LEU A 190 3.71 -10.55 6.77
C LEU A 190 4.96 -11.30 7.26
N GLY A 191 4.91 -12.63 7.37
CA GLY A 191 5.98 -13.42 7.97
C GLY A 191 6.05 -13.35 9.51
N VAL A 192 5.28 -12.43 10.13
CA VAL A 192 5.19 -12.26 11.60
C VAL A 192 3.77 -12.41 12.09
N GLY A 193 3.62 -12.77 13.37
CA GLY A 193 2.32 -12.83 14.01
C GLY A 193 1.74 -11.44 14.25
N ALA A 194 0.50 -11.23 13.80
CA ALA A 194 -0.32 -10.06 14.08
C ALA A 194 -1.58 -10.50 14.82
N THR A 195 -1.95 -9.80 15.89
CA THR A 195 -3.19 -10.06 16.62
C THR A 195 -4.30 -9.18 16.07
N VAL A 196 -5.38 -9.78 15.60
CA VAL A 196 -6.57 -9.03 15.16
C VAL A 196 -7.51 -8.84 16.34
N VAL A 197 -7.95 -7.60 16.57
CA VAL A 197 -8.93 -7.22 17.59
C VAL A 197 -10.18 -6.67 16.89
N PRO A 198 -11.30 -7.40 16.90
CA PRO A 198 -12.56 -6.89 16.38
C PRO A 198 -13.07 -5.70 17.18
N VAL A 199 -13.50 -4.64 16.49
CA VAL A 199 -14.17 -3.49 17.09
C VAL A 199 -15.45 -3.15 16.33
N GLY A 200 -16.39 -2.51 17.02
CA GLY A 200 -17.66 -2.14 16.42
C GLY A 200 -17.49 -1.11 15.28
N ARG A 201 -18.37 -1.17 14.30
CA ARG A 201 -18.39 -0.18 13.21
C ARG A 201 -18.60 1.23 13.76
N GLY A 202 -17.78 2.19 13.30
CA GLY A 202 -17.80 3.57 13.78
C GLY A 202 -16.91 3.82 15.01
N THR A 203 -16.06 2.86 15.39
CA THR A 203 -15.05 3.05 16.44
C THR A 203 -14.00 4.08 16.02
N PHE A 204 -13.67 4.11 14.73
CA PHE A 204 -12.69 5.05 14.19
C PHE A 204 -13.38 6.17 13.42
N GLU A 205 -12.84 7.40 13.55
CA GLU A 205 -13.28 8.51 12.71
C GLU A 205 -13.01 8.21 11.24
N ARG A 206 -13.99 8.54 10.40
CA ARG A 206 -13.83 8.50 8.94
C ARG A 206 -13.09 9.76 8.52
N THR A 207 -11.93 9.59 7.92
CA THR A 207 -11.20 10.72 7.33
C THR A 207 -11.53 10.81 5.85
N GLU A 208 -11.84 12.02 5.37
CA GLU A 208 -12.04 12.30 3.94
C GLU A 208 -10.72 12.30 3.17
N PHE A 209 -9.60 12.40 3.89
CA PHE A 209 -8.23 12.36 3.38
C PHE A 209 -7.48 11.14 3.91
N LYS A 210 -6.21 10.98 3.52
CA LYS A 210 -5.34 9.86 3.95
C LYS A 210 -5.54 9.50 5.43
N ALA A 211 -6.14 8.34 5.68
CA ALA A 211 -6.29 7.82 7.03
C ALA A 211 -4.92 7.46 7.62
N ARG A 212 -4.55 8.08 8.73
CA ARG A 212 -3.34 7.70 9.47
C ARG A 212 -3.64 6.45 10.29
N ARG A 213 -3.51 5.27 9.65
CA ARG A 213 -3.87 3.99 10.25
C ARG A 213 -2.83 3.41 11.19
N VAL A 214 -1.58 3.86 11.10
CA VAL A 214 -0.47 3.33 11.89
C VAL A 214 -0.26 4.18 13.13
N LEU A 215 -0.29 3.54 14.30
CA LEU A 215 0.09 4.08 15.59
C LEU A 215 1.30 3.30 16.10
N ASP A 216 2.47 3.92 16.09
CA ASP A 216 3.68 3.33 16.64
C ASP A 216 3.95 3.90 18.03
N ASP A 217 3.62 3.12 19.07
CA ASP A 217 3.75 3.51 20.47
C ASP A 217 5.13 3.14 21.07
N ARG A 218 6.05 2.60 20.29
CA ARG A 218 7.35 2.14 20.80
C ARG A 218 8.22 3.28 21.34
N ASP A 219 8.08 4.48 20.79
CA ASP A 219 8.85 5.67 21.20
C ASP A 219 8.21 6.44 22.38
N LEU A 220 6.91 6.30 22.61
CA LEU A 220 6.24 6.94 23.76
C LEU A 220 6.82 6.47 25.10
N LEU A 221 7.18 5.21 25.22
CA LEU A 221 7.80 4.67 26.43
C LEU A 221 9.25 5.14 26.60
N ARG A 222 9.97 5.50 25.54
CA ARG A 222 11.30 6.10 25.62
C ARG A 222 11.25 7.53 26.13
N SER A 223 10.29 8.33 25.68
CA SER A 223 10.13 9.72 26.16
C SER A 223 9.75 9.77 27.63
N LEU A 224 8.89 8.88 28.11
CA LEU A 224 8.48 8.79 29.52
C LEU A 224 9.61 8.27 30.43
N SER A 225 10.49 7.43 29.92
CA SER A 225 11.66 6.93 30.68
C SER A 225 12.82 7.94 30.74
N SER A 226 12.89 8.90 29.81
CA SER A 226 13.89 9.98 29.81
C SER A 226 13.51 11.17 30.70
N GLU A 227 12.22 11.34 31.01
CA GLU A 227 11.74 12.39 31.96
C GLU A 227 11.79 11.94 33.42
N SER A 228 12.03 10.66 33.70
CA SER A 228 12.09 10.12 35.07
C SER A 228 13.48 9.80 35.57
N ALA A 229 14.54 10.25 34.93
CA ALA A 229 15.91 10.20 35.46
C ALA A 229 16.22 11.49 36.27
N PRO A 230 16.57 11.39 37.54
CA PRO A 230 16.85 12.52 38.40
C PRO A 230 18.17 13.24 38.06
#